data_6d0d6b0acac0bad5eae7aa210835a863
#
_entry.id   6d0d6b0acac0bad5eae7aa210835a863
#
_cell.length_a   1.000
_cell.length_b   1.000
_cell.length_c   1.000
_cell.angle_alpha   90.00
_cell.angle_beta   90.00
_cell.angle_gamma   90.00
#
_symmetry.space_group_name_H-M   'P 1'
#
loop_
_entity.id
_entity.type
_entity.pdbx_description
1 polymer ?
#
loop_
_entity_poly.entity_id
_entity_poly.type
_entity_poly.pdbx_seq_one_letter_code
_entity_poly.pdbx_strand_id
1 'polypeptide(L)'
;DIPSRGTGLGSSSTVTVGLLNALHKFAGRDASPDQLAEEACLIEIDILGQPIGRQDQYAAAFGGINVISFDSEGVRVEPIMVSCESQIRDEFTLVFTGLSRSASEVLREVPRDPNNKLTRLRKIRNQADTAEQFLNEGELSKLGILIGEAWHEKRGISAGVSGNEIDSLHDEIMSLGASGAKLLGAGGGGFFLVHGEKDLRDRLRQLHAKNRLIPLGIDDIGSTIIFEG
;
A
#
# COMPACT_ATOMS: atom_id res chain seq x y z
N ASP A 1 5.49 -15.45 -8.71
CA ASP A 1 5.86 -14.14 -9.30
C ASP A 1 4.68 -13.18 -9.22
N ILE A 2 4.92 -11.98 -8.73
CA ILE A 2 3.93 -10.90 -8.70
C ILE A 2 3.89 -10.27 -10.09
N PRO A 3 2.70 -9.90 -10.63
CA PRO A 3 2.63 -9.17 -11.89
C PRO A 3 3.49 -7.91 -11.85
N SER A 4 4.23 -7.63 -12.92
CA SER A 4 5.22 -6.54 -12.94
C SER A 4 4.63 -5.14 -13.03
N ARG A 5 3.31 -5.00 -13.29
CA ARG A 5 2.65 -3.71 -13.47
C ARG A 5 1.24 -3.71 -12.88
N GLY A 6 0.80 -2.57 -12.37
CA GLY A 6 -0.58 -2.36 -11.95
C GLY A 6 -1.02 -3.16 -10.72
N THR A 7 -0.07 -3.53 -9.86
CA THR A 7 -0.35 -4.35 -8.65
C THR A 7 -0.82 -3.52 -7.46
N GLY A 8 -0.54 -2.22 -7.44
CA GLY A 8 -0.80 -1.35 -6.28
C GLY A 8 0.14 -1.58 -5.09
N LEU A 9 1.28 -2.27 -5.31
CA LEU A 9 2.26 -2.62 -4.29
C LEU A 9 3.55 -1.76 -4.35
N GLY A 10 3.49 -0.57 -4.95
CA GLY A 10 4.64 0.33 -5.03
C GLY A 10 5.81 -0.16 -5.91
N SER A 11 5.57 -1.12 -6.81
CA SER A 11 6.65 -1.80 -7.58
C SER A 11 7.54 -0.84 -8.38
N SER A 12 6.99 0.24 -8.95
CA SER A 12 7.78 1.25 -9.69
C SER A 12 8.78 1.94 -8.76
N SER A 13 8.26 2.48 -7.67
CA SER A 13 9.06 3.22 -6.69
C SER A 13 10.10 2.34 -6.00
N THR A 14 9.77 1.07 -5.74
CA THR A 14 10.73 0.10 -5.19
C THR A 14 11.91 -0.12 -6.16
N VAL A 15 11.64 -0.24 -7.48
CA VAL A 15 12.71 -0.38 -8.48
C VAL A 15 13.54 0.90 -8.57
N THR A 16 12.91 2.07 -8.56
CA THR A 16 13.60 3.36 -8.62
C THR A 16 14.53 3.55 -7.43
N VAL A 17 14.04 3.31 -6.20
CA VAL A 17 14.81 3.41 -4.96
C VAL A 17 15.97 2.41 -4.95
N GLY A 18 15.72 1.14 -5.30
CA GLY A 18 16.76 0.10 -5.34
C GLY A 18 17.85 0.41 -6.38
N LEU A 19 17.47 0.92 -7.56
CA LEU A 19 18.43 1.33 -8.59
C LEU A 19 19.28 2.53 -8.14
N LEU A 20 18.66 3.53 -7.51
CA LEU A 20 19.39 4.68 -6.96
C LEU A 20 20.41 4.24 -5.91
N ASN A 21 20.02 3.36 -4.98
CA ASN A 21 20.92 2.84 -3.97
C ASN A 21 22.14 2.12 -4.61
N ALA A 22 21.89 1.27 -5.61
CA ALA A 22 22.95 0.60 -6.35
C ALA A 22 23.86 1.57 -7.11
N LEU A 23 23.32 2.63 -7.73
CA LEU A 23 24.09 3.64 -8.43
C LEU A 23 24.94 4.50 -7.50
N HIS A 24 24.42 4.88 -6.33
CA HIS A 24 25.20 5.56 -5.30
C HIS A 24 26.38 4.69 -4.85
N LYS A 25 26.11 3.41 -4.55
CA LYS A 25 27.17 2.49 -4.14
C LYS A 25 28.21 2.29 -5.23
N PHE A 26 27.81 2.12 -6.48
CA PHE A 26 28.71 2.03 -7.62
C PHE A 26 29.61 3.28 -7.77
N ALA A 27 29.07 4.46 -7.45
CA ALA A 27 29.82 5.73 -7.45
C ALA A 27 30.67 5.93 -6.18
N GLY A 28 30.81 4.92 -5.31
CA GLY A 28 31.58 4.99 -4.07
C GLY A 28 30.94 5.87 -2.98
N ARG A 29 29.63 6.02 -2.99
CA ARG A 29 28.86 6.83 -2.04
C ARG A 29 27.81 5.97 -1.34
N ASP A 30 27.56 6.26 -0.08
CA ASP A 30 26.40 5.73 0.63
C ASP A 30 25.29 6.80 0.64
N ALA A 31 24.06 6.38 0.39
CA ALA A 31 22.89 7.26 0.42
C ALA A 31 21.98 6.88 1.60
N SER A 32 21.47 7.88 2.32
CA SER A 32 20.49 7.65 3.38
C SER A 32 19.13 7.28 2.81
N PRO A 33 18.25 6.60 3.59
CA PRO A 33 16.88 6.34 3.17
C PRO A 33 16.13 7.61 2.74
N ASP A 34 16.28 8.72 3.46
CA ASP A 34 15.67 10.01 3.10
C ASP A 34 16.15 10.47 1.72
N GLN A 35 17.47 10.45 1.48
CA GLN A 35 18.04 10.85 0.20
C GLN A 35 17.51 9.98 -0.94
N LEU A 36 17.46 8.67 -0.76
CA LEU A 36 16.94 7.74 -1.77
C LEU A 36 15.47 8.00 -2.08
N ALA A 37 14.66 8.26 -1.05
CA ALA A 37 13.24 8.57 -1.21
C ALA A 37 13.01 9.89 -1.95
N GLU A 38 13.74 10.95 -1.58
CA GLU A 38 13.65 12.26 -2.23
C GLU A 38 14.10 12.23 -3.68
N GLU A 39 15.23 11.60 -3.99
CA GLU A 39 15.71 11.43 -5.35
C GLU A 39 14.74 10.60 -6.20
N ALA A 40 14.15 9.54 -5.64
CA ALA A 40 13.13 8.75 -6.32
C ALA A 40 11.86 9.57 -6.61
N CYS A 41 11.41 10.39 -5.65
CA CYS A 41 10.31 11.34 -5.87
C CYS A 41 10.62 12.34 -6.98
N LEU A 42 11.82 12.95 -6.96
CA LEU A 42 12.27 13.87 -8.01
C LEU A 42 12.22 13.22 -9.38
N ILE A 43 12.73 11.99 -9.51
CA ILE A 43 12.75 11.27 -10.80
C ILE A 43 11.34 10.92 -11.25
N GLU A 44 10.53 10.26 -10.40
CA GLU A 44 9.23 9.75 -10.82
C GLU A 44 8.21 10.88 -11.02
N ILE A 45 8.19 11.88 -10.15
CA ILE A 45 7.16 12.92 -10.15
C ILE A 45 7.58 14.11 -11.03
N ASP A 46 8.76 14.70 -10.77
CA ASP A 46 9.14 15.96 -11.39
C ASP A 46 9.76 15.75 -12.78
N ILE A 47 10.66 14.76 -12.94
CA ILE A 47 11.33 14.52 -14.22
C ILE A 47 10.46 13.71 -15.18
N LEU A 48 9.86 12.60 -14.70
CA LEU A 48 9.02 11.72 -15.53
C LEU A 48 7.55 12.16 -15.59
N GLY A 49 7.15 13.14 -14.76
CA GLY A 49 5.79 13.70 -14.76
C GLY A 49 4.71 12.71 -14.36
N GLN A 50 5.03 11.71 -13.55
CA GLN A 50 4.04 10.73 -13.09
C GLN A 50 3.06 11.38 -12.11
N PRO A 51 1.74 11.23 -12.29
CA PRO A 51 0.72 11.81 -11.40
C PRO A 51 0.51 10.95 -10.14
N ILE A 52 1.59 10.61 -9.43
CA ILE A 52 1.58 9.75 -8.24
C ILE A 52 1.90 10.54 -6.98
N GLY A 53 1.62 9.95 -5.80
CA GLY A 53 2.03 10.49 -4.51
C GLY A 53 3.47 10.11 -4.16
N ARG A 54 3.93 10.62 -3.01
CA ARG A 54 5.32 10.44 -2.54
C ARG A 54 5.48 9.29 -1.54
N GLN A 55 4.42 8.56 -1.20
CA GLN A 55 4.46 7.57 -0.10
C GLN A 55 5.26 6.31 -0.41
N ASP A 56 5.16 5.79 -1.65
CA ASP A 56 5.74 4.50 -2.03
C ASP A 56 7.28 4.56 -2.07
N GLN A 57 7.85 5.72 -2.43
CA GLN A 57 9.29 5.95 -2.43
C GLN A 57 9.86 5.90 -1.01
N TYR A 58 9.20 6.56 -0.06
CA TYR A 58 9.61 6.53 1.36
C TYR A 58 9.42 5.14 1.95
N ALA A 59 8.30 4.47 1.71
CA ALA A 59 8.08 3.11 2.18
C ALA A 59 9.15 2.14 1.67
N ALA A 60 9.54 2.24 0.39
CA ALA A 60 10.58 1.40 -0.20
C ALA A 60 11.98 1.69 0.32
N ALA A 61 12.28 2.95 0.64
CA ALA A 61 13.59 3.34 1.15
C ALA A 61 13.81 2.93 2.61
N PHE A 62 12.78 3.09 3.45
CA PHE A 62 12.88 2.86 4.89
C PHE A 62 12.60 1.42 5.31
N GLY A 63 11.70 0.71 4.61
CA GLY A 63 11.20 -0.60 5.06
C GLY A 63 10.34 -0.49 6.32
N GLY A 64 9.91 -1.63 6.87
CA GLY A 64 9.12 -1.69 8.09
C GLY A 64 7.71 -1.13 7.97
N ILE A 65 7.11 -0.82 9.11
CA ILE A 65 5.84 -0.10 9.22
C ILE A 65 6.13 1.30 9.75
N ASN A 66 5.69 2.34 9.04
CA ASN A 66 6.01 3.72 9.39
C ASN A 66 4.77 4.61 9.37
N VAL A 67 4.77 5.61 10.24
CA VAL A 67 3.98 6.83 10.07
C VAL A 67 4.80 7.78 9.19
N ILE A 68 4.26 8.13 8.03
CA ILE A 68 4.91 9.06 7.10
C ILE A 68 4.07 10.33 7.04
N SER A 69 4.60 11.41 7.60
CA SER A 69 3.96 12.72 7.63
C SER A 69 4.51 13.63 6.54
N PHE A 70 3.61 14.20 5.75
CA PHE A 70 3.92 15.16 4.68
C PHE A 70 3.35 16.52 5.05
N ASP A 71 4.19 17.51 5.27
CA ASP A 71 3.78 18.87 5.58
C ASP A 71 4.63 19.92 4.82
N SER A 72 4.44 21.20 5.15
CA SER A 72 5.17 22.31 4.51
C SER A 72 6.65 22.38 4.89
N GLU A 73 7.05 21.71 5.97
CA GLU A 73 8.43 21.68 6.45
C GLU A 73 9.22 20.52 5.84
N GLY A 74 8.51 19.52 5.27
CA GLY A 74 9.12 18.36 4.62
C GLY A 74 8.39 17.05 4.88
N VAL A 75 9.15 15.97 4.91
CA VAL A 75 8.65 14.63 5.20
C VAL A 75 9.30 14.11 6.47
N ARG A 76 8.49 13.54 7.36
CA ARG A 76 8.96 12.83 8.56
C ARG A 76 8.54 11.38 8.48
N VAL A 77 9.46 10.49 8.81
CA VAL A 77 9.21 9.04 8.86
C VAL A 77 9.48 8.56 10.27
N GLU A 78 8.44 8.04 10.92
CA GLU A 78 8.50 7.54 12.29
C GLU A 78 8.18 6.04 12.28
N PRO A 79 9.15 5.15 12.57
CA PRO A 79 8.92 3.72 12.55
C PRO A 79 8.01 3.28 13.70
N ILE A 80 7.06 2.41 13.39
CA ILE A 80 6.20 1.74 14.37
C ILE A 80 6.83 0.38 14.71
N MET A 81 7.22 0.21 15.97
CA MET A 81 7.74 -1.06 16.47
C MET A 81 6.57 -1.99 16.84
N VAL A 82 6.18 -2.85 15.90
CA VAL A 82 5.09 -3.80 16.14
C VAL A 82 5.60 -5.05 16.87
N SER A 83 4.95 -5.39 17.98
CA SER A 83 5.22 -6.63 18.72
C SER A 83 4.44 -7.84 18.16
N CYS A 84 3.54 -7.64 17.21
CA CYS A 84 2.59 -8.63 16.72
C CYS A 84 2.82 -9.08 15.26
N GLU A 85 4.08 -9.07 14.78
CA GLU A 85 4.39 -9.44 13.38
C GLU A 85 3.87 -10.83 12.97
N SER A 86 3.98 -11.82 13.85
CA SER A 86 3.46 -13.16 13.58
C SER A 86 1.94 -13.15 13.37
N GLN A 87 1.22 -12.35 14.16
CA GLN A 87 -0.24 -12.19 14.00
C GLN A 87 -0.56 -11.43 12.71
N ILE A 88 0.19 -10.38 12.36
CA ILE A 88 0.03 -9.68 11.08
C ILE A 88 0.17 -10.67 9.92
N ARG A 89 1.18 -11.53 9.96
CA ARG A 89 1.39 -12.57 8.94
C ARG A 89 0.27 -13.61 8.89
N ASP A 90 -0.29 -13.95 10.04
CA ASP A 90 -1.37 -14.93 10.16
C ASP A 90 -2.72 -14.36 9.72
N GLU A 91 -3.04 -13.12 10.11
CA GLU A 91 -4.37 -12.51 9.99
C GLU A 91 -4.52 -11.62 8.75
N PHE A 92 -3.40 -11.13 8.15
CA PHE A 92 -3.46 -10.35 6.92
C PHE A 92 -3.05 -11.15 5.69
N THR A 93 -3.75 -10.92 4.59
CA THR A 93 -3.51 -11.60 3.33
C THR A 93 -3.70 -10.63 2.16
N LEU A 94 -2.82 -10.69 1.18
CA LEU A 94 -3.00 -10.02 -0.09
C LEU A 94 -3.76 -10.94 -1.04
N VAL A 95 -4.86 -10.42 -1.61
CA VAL A 95 -5.72 -11.14 -2.57
C VAL A 95 -5.65 -10.42 -3.92
N PHE A 96 -5.09 -11.09 -4.93
CA PHE A 96 -5.01 -10.53 -6.27
C PHE A 96 -6.38 -10.50 -6.94
N THR A 97 -6.78 -9.33 -7.45
CA THR A 97 -8.08 -9.14 -8.11
C THR A 97 -8.19 -9.82 -9.49
N GLY A 98 -7.07 -10.27 -10.06
CA GLY A 98 -7.03 -10.72 -11.46
C GLY A 98 -6.98 -9.57 -12.47
N LEU A 99 -7.13 -8.33 -12.02
CA LEU A 99 -7.11 -7.11 -12.82
C LEU A 99 -5.82 -6.33 -12.58
N SER A 100 -5.33 -5.70 -13.63
CA SER A 100 -4.16 -4.83 -13.58
C SER A 100 -4.48 -3.55 -14.35
N ARG A 101 -4.31 -2.39 -13.70
CA ARG A 101 -4.55 -1.09 -14.29
C ARG A 101 -3.43 -0.12 -13.93
N SER A 102 -3.11 0.80 -14.83
CA SER A 102 -2.12 1.84 -14.57
C SER A 102 -2.62 2.81 -13.50
N ALA A 103 -1.79 3.04 -12.46
CA ALA A 103 -2.08 4.04 -11.44
C ALA A 103 -2.30 5.44 -12.07
N SER A 104 -1.51 5.77 -13.09
CA SER A 104 -1.62 7.04 -13.81
C SER A 104 -2.96 7.24 -14.49
N GLU A 105 -3.59 6.17 -15.01
CA GLU A 105 -4.94 6.26 -15.61
C GLU A 105 -6.00 6.57 -14.56
N VAL A 106 -5.96 5.86 -13.43
CA VAL A 106 -6.93 6.07 -12.33
C VAL A 106 -6.78 7.46 -11.71
N LEU A 107 -5.54 7.91 -11.49
CA LEU A 107 -5.26 9.19 -10.83
C LEU A 107 -5.55 10.42 -11.70
N ARG A 108 -5.59 10.26 -13.04
CA ARG A 108 -6.00 11.32 -13.97
C ARG A 108 -7.51 11.51 -14.04
N GLU A 109 -8.30 10.61 -13.51
CA GLU A 109 -9.75 10.76 -13.51
C GLU A 109 -10.18 11.96 -12.66
N VAL A 110 -10.97 12.83 -13.28
CA VAL A 110 -11.50 14.00 -12.60
C VAL A 110 -12.66 13.58 -11.68
N PRO A 111 -12.60 13.90 -10.39
CA PRO A 111 -13.70 13.59 -9.48
C PRO A 111 -14.96 14.33 -9.89
N ARG A 112 -16.13 13.65 -9.81
CA ARG A 112 -17.43 14.25 -10.08
C ARG A 112 -17.77 15.38 -9.12
N ASP A 113 -17.31 15.28 -7.86
CA ASP A 113 -17.50 16.27 -6.81
C ASP A 113 -16.19 16.49 -6.04
N PRO A 114 -15.47 17.61 -6.32
CA PRO A 114 -14.21 17.93 -5.63
C PRO A 114 -14.35 18.12 -4.12
N ASN A 115 -15.48 18.66 -3.65
CA ASN A 115 -15.70 18.89 -2.21
C ASN A 115 -15.89 17.56 -1.47
N ASN A 116 -16.64 16.64 -2.06
CA ASN A 116 -16.79 15.28 -1.54
C ASN A 116 -15.44 14.56 -1.51
N LYS A 117 -14.62 14.68 -2.56
CA LYS A 117 -13.26 14.12 -2.58
C LYS A 117 -12.43 14.62 -1.41
N LEU A 118 -12.39 15.93 -1.17
CA LEU A 118 -11.60 16.51 -0.08
C LEU A 118 -12.08 16.02 1.30
N THR A 119 -13.40 15.92 1.50
CA THR A 119 -13.99 15.39 2.73
C THR A 119 -13.57 13.94 2.98
N ARG A 120 -13.61 13.09 1.95
CA ARG A 120 -13.19 11.68 2.04
C ARG A 120 -11.69 11.54 2.30
N LEU A 121 -10.85 12.35 1.64
CA LEU A 121 -9.41 12.35 1.87
C LEU A 121 -9.06 12.77 3.31
N ARG A 122 -9.77 13.76 3.88
CA ARG A 122 -9.60 14.14 5.29
C ARG A 122 -9.97 13.01 6.25
N LYS A 123 -11.04 12.26 5.96
CA LYS A 123 -11.40 11.09 6.77
C LYS A 123 -10.30 10.02 6.70
N ILE A 124 -9.82 9.69 5.50
CA ILE A 124 -8.72 8.71 5.31
C ILE A 124 -7.46 9.16 6.05
N ARG A 125 -7.13 10.47 6.00
CA ARG A 125 -6.00 11.00 6.76
C ARG A 125 -6.17 10.80 8.26
N ASN A 126 -7.34 11.14 8.82
CA ASN A 126 -7.60 10.97 10.25
C ASN A 126 -7.60 9.50 10.69
N GLN A 127 -7.96 8.59 9.78
CA GLN A 127 -7.87 7.14 10.02
C GLN A 127 -6.42 6.66 10.14
N ALA A 128 -5.43 7.37 9.59
CA ALA A 128 -4.02 7.02 9.76
C ALA A 128 -3.57 7.12 11.22
N ASP A 129 -3.97 8.18 11.93
CA ASP A 129 -3.67 8.37 13.36
C ASP A 129 -4.29 7.24 14.21
N THR A 130 -5.52 6.82 13.86
CA THR A 130 -6.20 5.68 14.52
C THR A 130 -5.52 4.35 14.20
N ALA A 131 -5.04 4.16 12.97
CA ALA A 131 -4.32 2.96 12.56
C ALA A 131 -2.99 2.82 13.31
N GLU A 132 -2.26 3.92 13.48
CA GLU A 132 -1.05 3.97 14.31
C GLU A 132 -1.33 3.51 15.74
N GLN A 133 -2.37 4.04 16.36
CA GLN A 133 -2.77 3.64 17.72
C GLN A 133 -3.05 2.13 17.78
N PHE A 134 -3.86 1.59 16.87
CA PHE A 134 -4.19 0.16 16.86
C PHE A 134 -2.97 -0.75 16.63
N LEU A 135 -2.01 -0.31 15.80
CA LEU A 135 -0.75 -1.04 15.60
C LEU A 135 0.10 -1.05 16.88
N ASN A 136 0.23 0.09 17.56
CA ASN A 136 0.98 0.20 18.80
C ASN A 136 0.34 -0.61 19.94
N GLU A 137 -0.99 -0.73 19.97
CA GLU A 137 -1.76 -1.49 20.96
C GLU A 137 -1.89 -2.99 20.59
N GLY A 138 -1.51 -3.40 19.36
CA GLY A 138 -1.69 -4.78 18.86
C GLY A 138 -3.15 -5.13 18.54
N GLU A 139 -4.02 -4.15 18.35
CA GLU A 139 -5.47 -4.30 18.13
C GLU A 139 -5.79 -4.59 16.66
N LEU A 140 -5.28 -5.70 16.12
CA LEU A 140 -5.35 -6.00 14.68
C LEU A 140 -6.77 -6.16 14.15
N SER A 141 -7.70 -6.68 14.96
CA SER A 141 -9.10 -6.79 14.57
C SER A 141 -9.75 -5.42 14.36
N LYS A 142 -9.41 -4.43 15.20
CA LYS A 142 -9.88 -3.05 15.04
C LYS A 142 -9.23 -2.40 13.81
N LEU A 143 -7.94 -2.67 13.58
CA LEU A 143 -7.24 -2.23 12.36
C LEU A 143 -7.90 -2.81 11.11
N GLY A 144 -8.30 -4.08 11.12
CA GLY A 144 -9.03 -4.72 10.02
C GLY A 144 -10.33 -3.99 9.67
N ILE A 145 -11.16 -3.67 10.69
CA ILE A 145 -12.39 -2.90 10.50
C ILE A 145 -12.09 -1.52 9.92
N LEU A 146 -11.10 -0.82 10.46
CA LEU A 146 -10.68 0.51 10.00
C LEU A 146 -10.23 0.51 8.54
N ILE A 147 -9.54 -0.55 8.10
CA ILE A 147 -9.14 -0.73 6.70
C ILE A 147 -10.38 -0.84 5.78
N GLY A 148 -11.43 -1.55 6.21
CA GLY A 148 -12.70 -1.63 5.48
C GLY A 148 -13.40 -0.28 5.38
N GLU A 149 -13.43 0.51 6.46
CA GLU A 149 -13.96 1.87 6.46
C GLU A 149 -13.16 2.79 5.51
N ALA A 150 -11.83 2.69 5.54
CA ALA A 150 -10.97 3.44 4.64
C ALA A 150 -11.21 3.06 3.16
N TRP A 151 -11.52 1.80 2.86
CA TRP A 151 -11.94 1.38 1.54
C TRP A 151 -13.27 2.02 1.11
N HIS A 152 -14.26 2.06 1.99
CA HIS A 152 -15.53 2.72 1.71
C HIS A 152 -15.33 4.20 1.34
N GLU A 153 -14.48 4.91 2.05
CA GLU A 153 -14.15 6.31 1.70
C GLU A 153 -13.38 6.39 0.37
N LYS A 154 -12.37 5.53 0.17
CA LYS A 154 -11.53 5.55 -1.02
C LYS A 154 -12.32 5.28 -2.31
N ARG A 155 -13.16 4.24 -2.35
CA ARG A 155 -13.94 3.91 -3.55
C ARG A 155 -14.91 5.01 -3.97
N GLY A 156 -15.30 5.88 -3.05
CA GLY A 156 -16.15 7.03 -3.33
C GLY A 156 -15.41 8.28 -3.86
N ILE A 157 -14.08 8.23 -4.03
CA ILE A 157 -13.30 9.37 -4.51
C ILE A 157 -13.47 9.59 -6.01
N SER A 158 -13.38 8.54 -6.83
CA SER A 158 -13.63 8.58 -8.28
C SER A 158 -14.17 7.26 -8.80
N ALA A 159 -14.79 7.29 -9.97
CA ALA A 159 -15.38 6.11 -10.59
C ALA A 159 -14.34 5.04 -10.98
N GLY A 160 -13.09 5.45 -11.26
CA GLY A 160 -12.03 4.54 -11.66
C GLY A 160 -11.37 3.78 -10.51
N VAL A 161 -11.66 4.14 -9.26
CA VAL A 161 -11.10 3.45 -8.08
C VAL A 161 -11.69 2.05 -7.92
N SER A 162 -12.98 1.85 -8.24
CA SER A 162 -13.66 0.56 -8.18
C SER A 162 -14.57 0.36 -9.39
N GLY A 163 -14.98 -0.87 -9.61
CA GLY A 163 -15.93 -1.28 -10.66
C GLY A 163 -16.58 -2.60 -10.27
N ASN A 164 -17.56 -3.06 -11.07
CA ASN A 164 -18.39 -4.21 -10.73
C ASN A 164 -17.60 -5.47 -10.35
N GLU A 165 -16.50 -5.77 -11.03
CA GLU A 165 -15.68 -6.96 -10.76
C GLU A 165 -14.94 -6.83 -9.42
N ILE A 166 -14.42 -5.63 -9.12
CA ILE A 166 -13.74 -5.32 -7.85
C ILE A 166 -14.74 -5.35 -6.70
N ASP A 167 -15.91 -4.74 -6.89
CA ASP A 167 -16.98 -4.69 -5.87
C ASP A 167 -17.50 -6.11 -5.60
N SER A 168 -17.73 -6.93 -6.63
CA SER A 168 -18.15 -8.33 -6.46
C SER A 168 -17.13 -9.16 -5.71
N LEU A 169 -15.85 -9.03 -6.01
CA LEU A 169 -14.79 -9.72 -5.29
C LEU A 169 -14.67 -9.25 -3.83
N HIS A 170 -14.82 -7.94 -3.60
CA HIS A 170 -14.86 -7.40 -2.25
C HIS A 170 -16.01 -8.00 -1.43
N ASP A 171 -17.23 -8.01 -1.98
CA ASP A 171 -18.40 -8.55 -1.30
C ASP A 171 -18.25 -10.06 -1.02
N GLU A 172 -17.65 -10.80 -1.95
CA GLU A 172 -17.31 -12.21 -1.74
C GLU A 172 -16.30 -12.39 -0.59
N ILE A 173 -15.20 -11.63 -0.58
CA ILE A 173 -14.22 -11.64 0.51
C ILE A 173 -14.89 -11.36 1.86
N MET A 174 -15.75 -10.34 1.93
CA MET A 174 -16.47 -10.01 3.16
C MET A 174 -17.43 -11.11 3.58
N SER A 175 -18.13 -11.77 2.64
CA SER A 175 -19.03 -12.88 2.93
C SER A 175 -18.35 -14.11 3.52
N LEU A 176 -17.04 -14.27 3.24
CA LEU A 176 -16.20 -15.31 3.81
C LEU A 176 -15.74 -15.02 5.25
N GLY A 177 -16.12 -13.89 5.82
CA GLY A 177 -15.82 -13.53 7.21
C GLY A 177 -14.57 -12.66 7.38
N ALA A 178 -14.16 -11.93 6.34
CA ALA A 178 -13.17 -10.87 6.51
C ALA A 178 -13.70 -9.77 7.45
N SER A 179 -12.85 -9.25 8.33
CA SER A 179 -13.20 -8.10 9.19
C SER A 179 -13.12 -6.79 8.40
N GLY A 180 -12.29 -6.77 7.36
CA GLY A 180 -12.18 -5.66 6.43
C GLY A 180 -11.25 -5.99 5.26
N ALA A 181 -11.49 -5.28 4.16
CA ALA A 181 -10.69 -5.41 2.93
C ALA A 181 -10.54 -4.05 2.26
N LYS A 182 -9.35 -3.75 1.73
CA LYS A 182 -9.04 -2.49 1.03
C LYS A 182 -8.19 -2.76 -0.18
N LEU A 183 -8.61 -2.26 -1.34
CA LEU A 183 -7.79 -2.29 -2.54
C LEU A 183 -6.60 -1.33 -2.40
N LEU A 184 -5.40 -1.85 -2.60
CA LEU A 184 -4.14 -1.11 -2.48
C LEU A 184 -3.88 -0.23 -3.72
N GLY A 185 -2.89 0.66 -3.62
CA GLY A 185 -2.48 1.57 -4.70
C GLY A 185 -3.56 2.56 -5.12
N ALA A 186 -3.59 2.95 -6.38
CA ALA A 186 -4.53 3.96 -6.91
C ALA A 186 -5.97 3.45 -7.03
N GLY A 187 -6.18 2.17 -7.17
CA GLY A 187 -7.47 1.53 -7.47
C GLY A 187 -7.50 0.93 -8.88
N GLY A 188 -8.67 0.45 -9.29
CA GLY A 188 -8.89 -0.11 -10.61
C GLY A 188 -8.31 -1.52 -10.85
N GLY A 189 -7.64 -2.10 -9.88
CA GLY A 189 -7.03 -3.43 -9.94
C GLY A 189 -5.88 -3.58 -8.95
N GLY A 190 -5.17 -4.69 -9.01
CA GLY A 190 -4.08 -5.03 -8.10
C GLY A 190 -4.50 -5.96 -6.97
N PHE A 191 -4.09 -5.66 -5.74
CA PHE A 191 -4.33 -6.50 -4.58
C PHE A 191 -5.25 -5.83 -3.56
N PHE A 192 -6.16 -6.63 -3.01
CA PHE A 192 -6.79 -6.31 -1.74
C PHE A 192 -5.86 -6.68 -0.58
N LEU A 193 -5.71 -5.79 0.39
CA LEU A 193 -5.27 -6.13 1.73
C LEU A 193 -6.50 -6.55 2.53
N VAL A 194 -6.51 -7.77 3.01
CA VAL A 194 -7.64 -8.39 3.70
C VAL A 194 -7.21 -8.79 5.10
N HIS A 195 -8.03 -8.45 6.10
CA HIS A 195 -7.88 -8.92 7.47
C HIS A 195 -9.00 -9.87 7.84
N GLY A 196 -8.64 -10.92 8.58
CA GLY A 196 -9.59 -11.86 9.19
C GLY A 196 -8.87 -12.91 10.02
N GLU A 197 -9.64 -13.76 10.68
CA GLU A 197 -9.11 -14.86 11.49
C GLU A 197 -8.25 -15.83 10.65
N LYS A 198 -7.39 -16.60 11.32
CA LYS A 198 -6.39 -17.50 10.68
C LYS A 198 -6.95 -18.44 9.61
N ASP A 199 -8.18 -18.90 9.77
CA ASP A 199 -8.84 -19.81 8.84
C ASP A 199 -9.43 -19.11 7.60
N LEU A 200 -9.54 -17.76 7.61
CA LEU A 200 -10.03 -17.00 6.47
C LEU A 200 -9.20 -17.27 5.20
N ARG A 201 -7.88 -17.37 5.34
CA ARG A 201 -6.98 -17.65 4.20
C ARG A 201 -7.28 -19.00 3.55
N ASP A 202 -7.65 -20.01 4.33
CA ASP A 202 -8.01 -21.32 3.79
C ASP A 202 -9.38 -21.29 3.11
N ARG A 203 -10.34 -20.55 3.64
CA ARG A 203 -11.64 -20.30 2.97
C ARG A 203 -11.44 -19.57 1.63
N LEU A 204 -10.61 -18.55 1.61
CA LEU A 204 -10.27 -17.83 0.38
C LEU A 204 -9.59 -18.73 -0.67
N ARG A 205 -8.70 -19.65 -0.27
CA ARG A 205 -8.06 -20.60 -1.18
C ARG A 205 -9.03 -21.56 -1.84
N GLN A 206 -10.07 -21.98 -1.16
CA GLN A 206 -11.07 -22.90 -1.69
C GLN A 206 -11.88 -22.27 -2.83
N LEU A 207 -12.17 -20.98 -2.75
CA LEU A 207 -12.96 -20.25 -3.74
C LEU A 207 -12.10 -19.59 -4.82
N HIS A 208 -10.90 -19.19 -4.49
CA HIS A 208 -10.03 -18.40 -5.36
C HIS A 208 -8.76 -19.16 -5.77
N ALA A 209 -8.89 -20.44 -6.15
CA ALA A 209 -7.75 -21.24 -6.63
C ALA A 209 -6.97 -20.59 -7.79
N LYS A 210 -7.61 -19.71 -8.55
CA LYS A 210 -6.99 -18.92 -9.64
C LYS A 210 -6.41 -17.60 -9.18
N ASN A 211 -6.80 -17.06 -8.02
CA ASN A 211 -6.32 -15.81 -7.49
C ASN A 211 -5.11 -16.11 -6.60
N ARG A 212 -4.03 -15.35 -6.79
CA ARG A 212 -2.86 -15.49 -5.94
C ARG A 212 -3.14 -14.89 -4.57
N LEU A 213 -3.04 -15.72 -3.55
CA LEU A 213 -3.09 -15.30 -2.15
C LEU A 213 -1.66 -15.24 -1.63
N ILE A 214 -1.26 -14.08 -1.14
CA ILE A 214 0.09 -13.86 -0.59
C ILE A 214 -0.06 -13.49 0.88
N PRO A 215 0.55 -14.23 1.82
CA PRO A 215 0.64 -13.81 3.22
C PRO A 215 1.34 -12.47 3.29
N LEU A 216 0.85 -11.56 4.13
CA LEU A 216 1.54 -10.29 4.36
C LEU A 216 2.83 -10.57 5.15
N GLY A 217 3.94 -10.00 4.69
CA GLY A 217 5.22 -9.98 5.39
C GLY A 217 5.68 -8.54 5.57
N ILE A 218 6.53 -8.32 6.58
CA ILE A 218 7.18 -7.05 6.83
C ILE A 218 8.66 -7.23 6.47
N ASP A 219 9.20 -6.30 5.71
CA ASP A 219 10.62 -6.17 5.43
C ASP A 219 11.14 -4.95 6.21
N ASP A 220 11.87 -5.19 7.29
CA ASP A 220 12.27 -4.16 8.25
C ASP A 220 13.47 -3.31 7.79
N ILE A 221 14.15 -3.72 6.70
CA ILE A 221 15.44 -3.14 6.35
C ILE A 221 15.31 -2.08 5.24
N GLY A 222 14.28 -2.16 4.41
CA GLY A 222 14.10 -1.29 3.24
C GLY A 222 15.16 -1.55 2.15
N SER A 223 15.58 -0.48 1.47
CA SER A 223 16.58 -0.62 0.40
C SER A 223 17.98 -0.83 0.96
N THR A 224 18.59 -1.99 0.68
CA THR A 224 19.93 -2.34 1.15
C THR A 224 20.79 -2.95 0.04
N ILE A 225 22.10 -2.81 0.16
CA ILE A 225 23.08 -3.49 -0.70
C ILE A 225 23.33 -4.88 -0.13
N ILE A 226 22.98 -5.91 -0.88
CA ILE A 226 23.11 -7.32 -0.45
C ILE A 226 24.39 -8.00 -0.97
N PHE A 227 25.07 -7.38 -1.91
CA PHE A 227 26.31 -7.90 -2.50
C PHE A 227 27.22 -6.74 -2.93
N GLU A 228 28.50 -6.83 -2.53
CA GLU A 228 29.58 -5.97 -2.98
C GLU A 228 30.63 -6.87 -3.66
N GLY A 229 30.90 -6.62 -4.95
CA GLY A 229 31.89 -7.38 -5.76
C GLY A 229 33.30 -6.87 -5.60
#